data_4f3b130da76ff1cacaf95f302a56f59d
#
_entry.id   4f3b130da76ff1cacaf95f302a56f59d
#
_cell.length_a   1.000
_cell.length_b   1.000
_cell.length_c   1.000
_cell.angle_alpha   90.00
_cell.angle_beta   90.00
_cell.angle_gamma   90.00
#
_symmetry.space_group_name_H-M   'P 1'
#
loop_
_entity.id
_entity.type
_entity.pdbx_description
1 polymer ?
#
loop_
_entity_poly.entity_id
_entity_poly.type
_entity_poly.pdbx_seq_one_letter_code
_entity_poly.pdbx_strand_id
1 'polypeptide(L)'
;MKTTFPDWRPERWADFPQNPLIEPPNGYVVADPQVILPGEHDRYWHMFASGRGAIYRFRSEDGVRWELERTITSFARWAGLVYLHREGGRWHLFYTRADESGCTVICARESDDLENWGDERVVLRPELPWEREGRLVQVRNPCLVKVGDTYRLYYSGGTVWLDDCGYEEPKYVSFAEADEIYGPYRKHGEPIIKPDPKVPYRNFGAGALKVFRWEGGFIGLNNGIYKDEEGRSRSAICLMASDDGIKWTDAPFNPIIPPTTGWKRALVYQLDLVLDYQGRTIIYYNARDGWREGKERIGASELIRD
;
A
#
# COMPACT_ATOMS: atom_id res chain seq x y z
N MET A 1 0.70 -24.19 13.69
CA MET A 1 1.27 -23.25 14.70
C MET A 1 0.55 -21.94 14.52
N LYS A 2 0.25 -21.19 15.58
CA LYS A 2 -0.26 -19.82 15.42
C LYS A 2 0.88 -18.93 14.98
N THR A 3 0.68 -18.16 13.91
CA THR A 3 1.63 -17.13 13.47
C THR A 3 1.85 -16.13 14.62
N THR A 4 3.12 -15.93 14.98
CA THR A 4 3.47 -15.01 16.05
C THR A 4 3.69 -13.60 15.48
N PHE A 5 3.45 -12.57 16.30
CA PHE A 5 3.80 -11.22 15.91
C PHE A 5 5.30 -11.00 16.08
N PRO A 6 5.98 -10.38 15.10
CA PRO A 6 7.31 -9.83 15.35
C PRO A 6 7.24 -8.74 16.43
N ASP A 7 8.33 -8.53 17.18
CA ASP A 7 8.42 -7.45 18.16
C ASP A 7 8.60 -6.09 17.46
N TRP A 8 7.51 -5.62 16.86
CA TRP A 8 7.43 -4.36 16.12
C TRP A 8 6.61 -3.31 16.87
N ARG A 9 6.74 -3.28 18.18
CA ARG A 9 6.08 -2.26 19.01
C ARG A 9 6.47 -0.84 18.54
N PRO A 10 5.61 0.17 18.72
CA PRO A 10 5.84 1.53 18.23
C PRO A 10 7.19 2.13 18.61
N GLU A 11 7.64 1.90 19.83
CA GLU A 11 8.92 2.39 20.38
C GLU A 11 10.16 1.77 19.71
N ARG A 12 9.99 0.69 18.94
CA ARG A 12 11.07 0.04 18.18
C ARG A 12 11.27 0.65 16.78
N TRP A 13 10.43 1.57 16.36
CA TRP A 13 10.55 2.22 15.06
C TRP A 13 11.11 3.63 15.19
N ALA A 14 12.28 3.87 14.64
CA ALA A 14 12.89 5.18 14.55
C ALA A 14 12.66 5.80 13.17
N ASP A 15 12.11 6.99 13.14
CA ASP A 15 12.01 7.79 11.93
C ASP A 15 13.40 8.16 11.41
N PHE A 16 13.59 8.13 10.11
CA PHE A 16 14.83 8.64 9.52
C PHE A 16 14.97 10.13 9.82
N PRO A 17 16.16 10.59 10.25
CA PRO A 17 16.39 12.01 10.53
C PRO A 17 16.15 12.93 9.33
N GLN A 18 16.25 12.38 8.11
CA GLN A 18 16.06 13.09 6.85
C GLN A 18 14.61 13.17 6.40
N ASN A 19 13.66 12.58 7.16
CA ASN A 19 12.24 12.60 6.76
C ASN A 19 11.67 14.02 6.62
N PRO A 20 10.82 14.27 5.59
CA PRO A 20 10.43 13.36 4.53
C PRO A 20 11.56 13.14 3.51
N LEU A 21 11.72 11.91 3.01
CA LEU A 21 12.76 11.54 2.05
C LEU A 21 12.45 12.01 0.63
N ILE A 22 11.16 12.08 0.26
CA ILE A 22 10.71 12.48 -1.07
C ILE A 22 9.59 13.50 -0.95
N GLU A 23 9.84 14.69 -1.49
CA GLU A 23 8.81 15.71 -1.76
C GLU A 23 8.07 15.37 -3.06
N PRO A 24 6.77 15.69 -3.17
CA PRO A 24 5.99 15.37 -4.35
C PRO A 24 6.47 16.19 -5.58
N PRO A 25 6.87 15.55 -6.69
CA PRO A 25 7.31 16.26 -7.89
C PRO A 25 6.27 17.21 -8.47
N ASN A 26 4.99 16.92 -8.27
CA ASN A 26 3.86 17.75 -8.70
C ASN A 26 3.41 18.78 -7.64
N GLY A 27 4.10 18.87 -6.51
CA GLY A 27 3.80 19.78 -5.42
C GLY A 27 2.69 19.35 -4.44
N TYR A 28 1.99 18.22 -4.68
CA TYR A 28 0.84 17.81 -3.89
C TYR A 28 0.93 16.41 -3.30
N VAL A 29 1.26 15.39 -4.11
CA VAL A 29 1.23 13.99 -3.69
C VAL A 29 2.33 13.16 -4.34
N VAL A 30 3.03 12.42 -3.50
CA VAL A 30 3.81 11.24 -3.84
C VAL A 30 3.50 10.17 -2.80
N ALA A 31 3.05 8.98 -3.26
CA ALA A 31 2.41 7.98 -2.41
C ALA A 31 2.69 6.55 -2.89
N ASP A 32 2.29 5.57 -2.09
CA ASP A 32 2.32 4.14 -2.40
C ASP A 32 3.71 3.65 -2.83
N PRO A 33 4.75 3.82 -2.00
CA PRO A 33 6.10 3.41 -2.35
C PRO A 33 6.16 1.90 -2.62
N GLN A 34 6.95 1.53 -3.64
CA GLN A 34 7.34 0.15 -3.95
C GLN A 34 8.83 0.12 -4.21
N VAL A 35 9.56 -0.52 -3.32
CA VAL A 35 11.02 -0.49 -3.29
C VAL A 35 11.61 -1.71 -4.02
N ILE A 36 12.65 -1.48 -4.81
CA ILE A 36 13.49 -2.49 -5.43
C ILE A 36 14.88 -2.36 -4.81
N LEU A 37 15.39 -3.46 -4.29
CA LEU A 37 16.69 -3.48 -3.62
C LEU A 37 17.86 -3.55 -4.61
N PRO A 38 19.04 -3.04 -4.24
CA PRO A 38 20.27 -3.26 -5.01
C PRO A 38 20.51 -4.75 -5.26
N GLY A 39 20.82 -5.08 -6.52
CA GLY A 39 21.00 -6.46 -6.97
C GLY A 39 19.73 -7.13 -7.51
N GLU A 40 18.55 -6.58 -7.31
CA GLU A 40 17.31 -7.10 -7.92
C GLU A 40 17.16 -6.66 -9.38
N HIS A 41 17.55 -5.44 -9.71
CA HIS A 41 17.58 -4.89 -11.07
C HIS A 41 19.02 -4.49 -11.45
N ASP A 42 19.59 -3.55 -10.71
CA ASP A 42 20.96 -3.09 -10.86
C ASP A 42 21.60 -2.86 -9.48
N ARG A 43 22.65 -2.03 -9.39
CA ARG A 43 23.37 -1.73 -8.14
C ARG A 43 22.68 -0.69 -7.25
N TYR A 44 21.61 -0.06 -7.71
CA TYR A 44 20.92 1.02 -7.04
C TYR A 44 19.64 0.55 -6.34
N TRP A 45 19.19 1.32 -5.40
CA TRP A 45 17.83 1.28 -4.92
C TRP A 45 16.92 1.97 -5.96
N HIS A 46 15.78 1.38 -6.25
CA HIS A 46 14.73 2.05 -7.00
C HIS A 46 13.44 2.09 -6.19
N MET A 47 12.62 3.09 -6.47
CA MET A 47 11.29 3.20 -5.88
C MET A 47 10.30 3.62 -6.94
N PHE A 48 9.25 2.83 -7.10
CA PHE A 48 8.06 3.26 -7.81
C PHE A 48 7.10 3.91 -6.82
N ALA A 49 6.45 5.00 -7.23
CA ALA A 49 5.49 5.71 -6.40
C ALA A 49 4.38 6.33 -7.24
N SER A 50 3.23 6.48 -6.62
CA SER A 50 2.05 7.09 -7.25
C SER A 50 2.11 8.61 -7.13
N GLY A 51 1.73 9.30 -8.20
CA GLY A 51 1.43 10.71 -8.21
C GLY A 51 0.01 10.99 -8.68
N ARG A 52 -0.37 12.25 -8.80
CA ARG A 52 -1.66 12.61 -9.37
C ARG A 52 -1.63 12.51 -10.89
N GLY A 53 -2.05 11.36 -11.41
CA GLY A 53 -2.05 11.07 -12.85
C GLY A 53 -0.67 10.69 -13.42
N ALA A 54 0.24 10.25 -12.57
CA ALA A 54 1.56 9.79 -12.97
C ALA A 54 2.06 8.69 -12.02
N ILE A 55 2.94 7.85 -12.54
CA ILE A 55 3.77 6.94 -11.74
C ILE A 55 5.19 7.47 -11.82
N TYR A 56 5.83 7.64 -10.68
CA TYR A 56 7.21 8.10 -10.57
C TYR A 56 8.12 6.91 -10.36
N ARG A 57 9.32 6.97 -10.96
CA ARG A 57 10.44 6.12 -10.59
C ARG A 57 11.57 6.99 -10.05
N PHE A 58 12.00 6.68 -8.84
CA PHE A 58 13.14 7.28 -8.18
C PHE A 58 14.27 6.29 -8.09
N ARG A 59 15.50 6.82 -7.99
CA ARG A 59 16.73 6.05 -7.78
C ARG A 59 17.49 6.61 -6.57
N SER A 60 18.19 5.73 -5.85
CA SER A 60 19.06 6.10 -4.74
C SER A 60 20.28 5.19 -4.64
N GLU A 61 21.39 5.70 -4.11
CA GLU A 61 22.59 4.91 -3.79
C GLU A 61 22.51 4.30 -2.38
N ASP A 62 21.75 4.92 -1.47
CA ASP A 62 21.76 4.62 -0.03
C ASP A 62 20.37 4.29 0.56
N GLY A 63 19.29 4.37 -0.24
CA GLY A 63 17.92 4.21 0.21
C GLY A 63 17.39 5.41 1.02
N VAL A 64 18.13 6.50 1.10
CA VAL A 64 17.79 7.70 1.87
C VAL A 64 17.65 8.93 0.99
N ARG A 65 18.61 9.15 0.10
CA ARG A 65 18.62 10.27 -0.85
C ARG A 65 18.09 9.81 -2.19
N TRP A 66 16.89 10.28 -2.55
CA TRP A 66 16.18 9.83 -3.74
C TRP A 66 16.17 10.90 -4.82
N GLU A 67 16.51 10.51 -6.04
CA GLU A 67 16.45 11.34 -7.23
C GLU A 67 15.35 10.86 -8.15
N LEU A 68 14.51 11.79 -8.64
CA LEU A 68 13.50 11.47 -9.65
C LEU A 68 14.19 11.10 -10.96
N GLU A 69 14.04 9.85 -11.38
CA GLU A 69 14.63 9.34 -12.61
C GLU A 69 13.63 9.41 -13.78
N ARG A 70 12.36 9.08 -13.51
CA ARG A 70 11.34 9.04 -14.55
C ARG A 70 9.95 9.39 -14.04
N THR A 71 9.17 10.04 -14.91
CA THR A 71 7.73 10.25 -14.75
C THR A 71 7.00 9.51 -15.86
N ILE A 72 6.15 8.54 -15.50
CA ILE A 72 5.37 7.73 -16.42
C ILE A 72 3.94 8.25 -16.42
N THR A 73 3.51 8.82 -17.54
CA THR A 73 2.16 9.37 -17.74
C THR A 73 1.37 8.62 -18.81
N SER A 74 2.03 7.67 -19.49
CA SER A 74 1.49 6.99 -20.66
C SER A 74 0.51 5.85 -20.39
N PHE A 75 0.39 5.41 -19.13
CA PHE A 75 -0.43 4.22 -18.83
C PHE A 75 -1.93 4.50 -18.90
N ALA A 76 -2.38 5.55 -18.23
CA ALA A 76 -3.75 6.05 -18.32
C ALA A 76 -3.91 7.35 -17.51
N ARG A 77 -4.99 8.08 -17.78
CA ARG A 77 -5.41 9.16 -16.89
C ARG A 77 -5.72 8.61 -15.49
N TRP A 78 -5.12 9.21 -14.45
CA TRP A 78 -5.29 8.81 -13.05
C TRP A 78 -4.71 7.41 -12.68
N ALA A 79 -3.73 6.91 -13.44
CA ALA A 79 -2.99 5.71 -13.03
C ALA A 79 -2.22 5.99 -11.73
N GLY A 80 -2.27 5.05 -10.81
CA GLY A 80 -1.60 5.15 -9.50
C GLY A 80 -1.87 3.95 -8.61
N LEU A 81 -1.63 4.08 -7.31
CA LEU A 81 -1.78 3.01 -6.30
C LEU A 81 -1.04 1.74 -6.74
N VAL A 82 0.26 1.91 -6.97
CA VAL A 82 1.11 0.89 -7.58
C VAL A 82 1.48 -0.24 -6.61
N TYR A 83 1.66 -1.41 -7.17
CA TYR A 83 2.28 -2.57 -6.52
C TYR A 83 3.17 -3.30 -7.53
N LEU A 84 4.40 -3.57 -7.14
CA LEU A 84 5.38 -4.23 -7.98
C LEU A 84 5.65 -5.65 -7.49
N HIS A 85 5.62 -6.60 -8.40
CA HIS A 85 5.94 -8.00 -8.13
C HIS A 85 7.03 -8.48 -9.09
N ARG A 86 7.94 -9.32 -8.63
CA ARG A 86 8.97 -9.94 -9.46
C ARG A 86 8.82 -11.45 -9.46
N GLU A 87 8.68 -12.03 -10.62
CA GLU A 87 8.63 -13.48 -10.80
C GLU A 87 9.23 -13.89 -12.14
N GLY A 88 9.96 -15.02 -12.17
CA GLY A 88 10.55 -15.55 -13.40
C GLY A 88 11.54 -14.62 -14.10
N GLY A 89 12.15 -13.69 -13.36
CA GLY A 89 13.06 -12.67 -13.91
C GLY A 89 12.36 -11.43 -14.46
N ARG A 90 11.03 -11.40 -14.49
CA ARG A 90 10.20 -10.28 -14.95
C ARG A 90 9.60 -9.47 -13.84
N TRP A 91 9.33 -8.21 -14.15
CA TRP A 91 8.61 -7.27 -13.30
C TRP A 91 7.15 -7.19 -13.73
N HIS A 92 6.24 -7.25 -12.77
CA HIS A 92 4.79 -7.16 -12.96
C HIS A 92 4.28 -5.98 -12.15
N LEU A 93 3.89 -4.90 -12.83
CA LEU A 93 3.36 -3.71 -12.19
C LEU A 93 1.84 -3.77 -12.20
N PHE A 94 1.26 -3.91 -11.01
CA PHE A 94 -0.18 -3.75 -10.78
C PHE A 94 -0.45 -2.30 -10.39
N TYR A 95 -1.50 -1.72 -10.93
CA TYR A 95 -1.89 -0.34 -10.64
C TYR A 95 -3.38 -0.14 -10.84
N THR A 96 -3.91 0.97 -10.36
CA THR A 96 -5.32 1.32 -10.58
C THR A 96 -5.46 2.45 -11.57
N ARG A 97 -6.56 2.45 -12.29
CA ARG A 97 -7.01 3.56 -13.11
C ARG A 97 -8.54 3.61 -13.20
N ALA A 98 -9.10 4.74 -13.61
CA ALA A 98 -10.49 4.80 -14.02
C ALA A 98 -10.66 4.12 -15.38
N ASP A 99 -11.72 3.35 -15.55
CA ASP A 99 -12.16 2.84 -16.86
C ASP A 99 -13.13 3.83 -17.55
N GLU A 100 -13.64 3.47 -18.72
CA GLU A 100 -14.53 4.31 -19.51
C GLU A 100 -15.87 4.62 -18.81
N SER A 101 -16.30 3.75 -17.88
CA SER A 101 -17.52 3.95 -17.08
C SER A 101 -17.27 4.84 -15.85
N GLY A 102 -16.02 5.24 -15.59
CA GLY A 102 -15.61 5.98 -14.40
C GLY A 102 -15.38 5.11 -13.17
N CYS A 103 -15.48 3.77 -13.27
CA CYS A 103 -15.13 2.86 -12.21
C CYS A 103 -13.61 2.73 -12.08
N THR A 104 -13.10 2.60 -10.86
CA THR A 104 -11.69 2.28 -10.65
C THR A 104 -11.47 0.77 -10.75
N VAL A 105 -10.54 0.38 -11.60
CA VAL A 105 -10.18 -1.02 -11.89
C VAL A 105 -8.70 -1.26 -11.57
N ILE A 106 -8.32 -2.51 -11.31
CA ILE A 106 -6.92 -2.91 -11.20
C ILE A 106 -6.46 -3.43 -12.55
N CYS A 107 -5.33 -2.88 -13.01
CA CYS A 107 -4.64 -3.26 -14.24
C CYS A 107 -3.26 -3.81 -13.93
N ALA A 108 -2.68 -4.52 -14.89
CA ALA A 108 -1.31 -4.99 -14.82
C ALA A 108 -0.58 -4.83 -16.14
N ARG A 109 0.74 -4.62 -16.06
CA ARG A 109 1.70 -4.65 -17.16
C ARG A 109 2.93 -5.42 -16.74
N GLU A 110 3.67 -5.95 -17.71
CA GLU A 110 4.95 -6.63 -17.46
C GLU A 110 6.10 -5.87 -18.12
N SER A 111 7.32 -6.06 -17.56
CA SER A 111 8.55 -5.49 -18.08
C SER A 111 9.74 -6.38 -17.73
N ASP A 112 10.71 -6.48 -18.64
CA ASP A 112 11.99 -7.15 -18.37
C ASP A 112 13.04 -6.17 -17.80
N ASP A 113 12.85 -4.85 -17.99
CA ASP A 113 13.88 -3.82 -17.75
C ASP A 113 13.40 -2.61 -16.93
N LEU A 114 12.14 -2.59 -16.44
CA LEU A 114 11.49 -1.46 -15.75
C LEU A 114 11.33 -0.18 -16.61
N GLU A 115 11.71 -0.25 -17.89
CA GLU A 115 11.66 0.86 -18.84
C GLU A 115 10.53 0.66 -19.85
N ASN A 116 10.51 -0.52 -20.44
CA ASN A 116 9.58 -0.91 -21.49
C ASN A 116 8.48 -1.80 -20.91
N TRP A 117 7.27 -1.27 -20.87
CA TRP A 117 6.11 -1.96 -20.31
C TRP A 117 5.21 -2.49 -21.43
N GLY A 118 4.92 -3.79 -21.35
CA GLY A 118 4.03 -4.47 -22.28
C GLY A 118 2.58 -3.97 -22.25
N ASP A 119 1.71 -4.68 -22.94
CA ASP A 119 0.29 -4.32 -23.05
C ASP A 119 -0.43 -4.37 -21.70
N GLU A 120 -1.38 -3.46 -21.53
CA GLU A 120 -2.23 -3.42 -20.33
C GLU A 120 -3.22 -4.59 -20.33
N ARG A 121 -3.35 -5.21 -19.15
CA ARG A 121 -4.40 -6.18 -18.85
C ARG A 121 -5.23 -5.66 -17.68
N VAL A 122 -6.55 -5.60 -17.84
CA VAL A 122 -7.45 -5.37 -16.69
C VAL A 122 -7.62 -6.69 -15.96
N VAL A 123 -7.14 -6.76 -14.72
CA VAL A 123 -7.14 -8.01 -13.93
C VAL A 123 -8.29 -8.09 -12.94
N LEU A 124 -8.82 -6.95 -12.48
CA LEU A 124 -9.95 -6.94 -11.55
C LEU A 124 -10.85 -5.71 -11.78
N ARG A 125 -12.17 -5.95 -11.78
CA ARG A 125 -13.22 -4.91 -11.89
C ARG A 125 -14.15 -4.97 -10.68
N PRO A 126 -14.82 -3.86 -10.27
CA PRO A 126 -15.82 -3.90 -9.22
C PRO A 126 -17.09 -4.61 -9.70
N GLU A 127 -17.47 -5.69 -9.01
CA GLU A 127 -18.62 -6.56 -9.33
C GLU A 127 -19.53 -6.80 -8.13
N LEU A 128 -18.94 -6.89 -6.93
CA LEU A 128 -19.66 -7.22 -5.72
C LEU A 128 -20.36 -5.99 -5.11
N PRO A 129 -21.50 -6.17 -4.41
CA PRO A 129 -22.25 -5.06 -3.83
C PRO A 129 -21.41 -4.15 -2.92
N TRP A 130 -20.56 -4.73 -2.07
CA TRP A 130 -19.73 -3.98 -1.13
C TRP A 130 -18.61 -3.15 -1.82
N GLU A 131 -18.17 -3.55 -3.02
CA GLU A 131 -17.20 -2.80 -3.83
C GLU A 131 -17.81 -1.50 -4.40
N ARG A 132 -19.12 -1.41 -4.42
CA ARG A 132 -19.93 -0.29 -4.93
C ARG A 132 -20.48 0.60 -3.83
N GLU A 133 -20.17 0.27 -2.56
CA GLU A 133 -20.63 1.04 -1.41
C GLU A 133 -19.86 2.35 -1.28
N GLY A 134 -20.55 3.44 -0.97
CA GLY A 134 -20.00 4.79 -0.90
C GLY A 134 -20.20 5.58 -2.19
N ARG A 135 -19.34 6.57 -2.43
CA ARG A 135 -19.51 7.50 -3.57
C ARG A 135 -18.79 7.04 -4.84
N LEU A 136 -17.74 6.22 -4.70
CA LEU A 136 -16.97 5.70 -5.82
C LEU A 136 -17.12 4.19 -5.94
N VAL A 137 -17.35 3.74 -7.16
CA VAL A 137 -17.34 2.31 -7.52
C VAL A 137 -15.91 1.90 -7.83
N GLN A 138 -15.30 1.06 -6.98
CA GLN A 138 -13.88 0.83 -7.09
C GLN A 138 -13.39 -0.51 -6.56
N VAL A 139 -12.31 -0.99 -7.18
CA VAL A 139 -11.32 -1.91 -6.63
C VAL A 139 -9.94 -1.28 -6.76
N ARG A 140 -9.16 -1.24 -5.66
CA ARG A 140 -7.88 -0.52 -5.62
C ARG A 140 -6.88 -1.11 -4.64
N ASN A 141 -5.67 -0.52 -4.54
CA ASN A 141 -4.60 -0.92 -3.63
C ASN A 141 -4.20 -2.40 -3.79
N PRO A 142 -3.75 -2.82 -4.96
CA PRO A 142 -3.35 -4.20 -5.18
C PRO A 142 -2.17 -4.60 -4.29
N CYS A 143 -2.18 -5.87 -3.83
CA CYS A 143 -1.05 -6.53 -3.22
C CYS A 143 -1.10 -8.02 -3.56
N LEU A 144 -0.15 -8.51 -4.34
CA LEU A 144 -0.12 -9.88 -4.83
C LEU A 144 0.78 -10.76 -3.95
N VAL A 145 0.28 -11.92 -3.57
CA VAL A 145 1.05 -12.94 -2.82
C VAL A 145 0.82 -14.30 -3.44
N LYS A 146 1.89 -15.03 -3.70
CA LYS A 146 1.77 -16.43 -4.13
C LYS A 146 1.58 -17.34 -2.91
N VAL A 147 0.51 -18.12 -2.89
CA VAL A 147 0.14 -19.04 -1.80
C VAL A 147 0.05 -20.46 -2.38
N GLY A 148 1.10 -21.27 -2.18
CA GLY A 148 1.25 -22.52 -2.93
C GLY A 148 1.40 -22.22 -4.42
N ASP A 149 0.56 -22.82 -5.24
CA ASP A 149 0.52 -22.61 -6.70
C ASP A 149 -0.48 -21.54 -7.13
N THR A 150 -1.16 -20.88 -6.18
CA THR A 150 -2.22 -19.90 -6.44
C THR A 150 -1.73 -18.48 -6.18
N TYR A 151 -2.08 -17.54 -7.03
CA TYR A 151 -1.90 -16.10 -6.82
C TYR A 151 -3.09 -15.53 -6.08
N ARG A 152 -2.84 -14.91 -4.94
CA ARG A 152 -3.83 -14.20 -4.16
C ARG A 152 -3.59 -12.70 -4.27
N LEU A 153 -4.52 -11.99 -4.91
CA LEU A 153 -4.50 -10.55 -5.07
C LEU A 153 -5.40 -9.92 -4.01
N TYR A 154 -4.79 -9.34 -2.97
CA TYR A 154 -5.51 -8.52 -2.00
C TYR A 154 -5.83 -7.16 -2.63
N TYR A 155 -7.01 -6.62 -2.30
CA TYR A 155 -7.46 -5.34 -2.81
C TYR A 155 -8.45 -4.68 -1.86
N SER A 156 -8.63 -3.37 -2.03
CA SER A 156 -9.62 -2.58 -1.28
C SER A 156 -10.80 -2.25 -2.18
N GLY A 157 -11.99 -2.11 -1.56
CA GLY A 157 -13.22 -1.72 -2.25
C GLY A 157 -14.19 -0.98 -1.33
N GLY A 158 -15.23 -0.41 -1.92
CA GLY A 158 -16.13 0.49 -1.23
C GLY A 158 -15.42 1.74 -0.70
N THR A 159 -16.16 2.76 -0.28
CA THR A 159 -15.57 4.01 0.21
C THR A 159 -16.23 4.56 1.44
N VAL A 160 -15.46 5.32 2.22
CA VAL A 160 -15.92 6.25 3.27
C VAL A 160 -15.45 7.64 2.94
N TRP A 161 -16.32 8.62 3.15
CA TRP A 161 -16.02 10.03 2.92
C TRP A 161 -15.37 10.65 4.15
N LEU A 162 -14.22 11.28 3.96
CA LEU A 162 -13.53 12.04 5.00
C LEU A 162 -13.87 13.52 4.85
N ASP A 163 -14.81 14.01 5.67
CA ASP A 163 -15.37 15.37 5.56
C ASP A 163 -14.30 16.47 5.71
N ASP A 164 -13.39 16.28 6.65
CA ASP A 164 -12.30 17.19 6.95
C ASP A 164 -11.17 17.14 5.91
N CYS A 165 -11.07 16.06 5.15
CA CYS A 165 -10.08 15.89 4.07
C CYS A 165 -10.65 16.31 2.69
N GLY A 166 -11.93 16.04 2.45
CA GLY A 166 -12.59 16.32 1.19
C GLY A 166 -12.33 15.27 0.10
N TYR A 167 -12.03 14.02 0.50
CA TYR A 167 -11.84 12.87 -0.39
C TYR A 167 -12.25 11.56 0.27
N GLU A 168 -12.19 10.48 -0.49
CA GLU A 168 -12.63 9.15 -0.08
C GLU A 168 -11.49 8.20 0.19
N GLU A 169 -11.66 7.38 1.22
CA GLU A 169 -10.77 6.29 1.58
C GLU A 169 -11.46 4.92 1.50
N PRO A 170 -10.71 3.80 1.37
CA PRO A 170 -11.30 2.49 1.26
C PRO A 170 -12.03 2.07 2.54
N LYS A 171 -13.23 1.51 2.36
CA LYS A 171 -14.02 1.00 3.45
C LYS A 171 -13.68 -0.44 3.81
N TYR A 172 -13.36 -1.27 2.83
CA TYR A 172 -13.18 -2.72 2.97
C TYR A 172 -11.89 -3.21 2.32
N VAL A 173 -11.37 -4.33 2.83
CA VAL A 173 -10.31 -5.12 2.19
C VAL A 173 -10.80 -6.53 1.96
N SER A 174 -10.49 -7.11 0.80
CA SER A 174 -10.72 -8.51 0.45
C SER A 174 -9.60 -9.04 -0.44
N PHE A 175 -9.82 -10.21 -1.05
CA PHE A 175 -8.90 -10.80 -2.01
C PHE A 175 -9.64 -11.52 -3.13
N ALA A 176 -8.90 -11.79 -4.21
CA ALA A 176 -9.29 -12.70 -5.27
C ALA A 176 -8.14 -13.66 -5.57
N GLU A 177 -8.43 -14.85 -6.07
CA GLU A 177 -7.44 -15.90 -6.36
C GLU A 177 -7.47 -16.30 -7.83
N ALA A 178 -6.29 -16.63 -8.36
CA ALA A 178 -6.13 -17.14 -9.71
C ALA A 178 -4.98 -18.15 -9.78
N ASP A 179 -5.01 -19.01 -10.79
CA ASP A 179 -3.95 -19.97 -11.06
C ASP A 179 -2.81 -19.34 -11.89
N GLU A 180 -3.12 -18.23 -12.59
CA GLU A 180 -2.17 -17.45 -13.37
C GLU A 180 -2.05 -16.01 -12.81
N ILE A 181 -0.88 -15.39 -12.95
CA ILE A 181 -0.58 -14.07 -12.37
C ILE A 181 -1.53 -12.96 -12.82
N TYR A 182 -2.10 -13.07 -14.02
CA TYR A 182 -3.05 -12.09 -14.56
C TYR A 182 -4.51 -12.55 -14.55
N GLY A 183 -4.80 -13.66 -13.89
CA GLY A 183 -6.12 -14.22 -13.77
C GLY A 183 -6.47 -15.26 -14.87
N PRO A 184 -7.76 -15.59 -14.97
CA PRO A 184 -8.92 -14.90 -14.38
C PRO A 184 -9.01 -15.07 -12.86
N TYR A 185 -9.25 -13.95 -12.16
CA TYR A 185 -9.36 -13.93 -10.72
C TYR A 185 -10.77 -14.29 -10.23
N ARG A 186 -10.86 -15.19 -9.27
CA ARG A 186 -12.08 -15.57 -8.55
C ARG A 186 -12.11 -14.83 -7.20
N LYS A 187 -13.07 -13.93 -7.02
CA LYS A 187 -13.21 -13.14 -5.78
C LYS A 187 -13.67 -14.01 -4.61
N HIS A 188 -13.17 -13.69 -3.42
CA HIS A 188 -13.59 -14.31 -2.17
C HIS A 188 -15.09 -14.09 -1.85
N GLY A 189 -15.66 -13.00 -2.36
CA GLY A 189 -17.09 -12.68 -2.20
C GLY A 189 -17.35 -11.65 -1.10
N GLU A 190 -16.76 -11.82 0.08
CA GLU A 190 -16.95 -10.97 1.25
C GLU A 190 -15.67 -10.22 1.64
N PRO A 191 -15.77 -9.03 2.28
CA PRO A 191 -14.63 -8.39 2.89
C PRO A 191 -14.05 -9.21 4.04
N ILE A 192 -12.72 -9.35 4.07
CA ILE A 192 -11.97 -10.01 5.16
C ILE A 192 -11.54 -9.03 6.25
N ILE A 193 -11.44 -7.73 5.94
CA ILE A 193 -11.23 -6.65 6.90
C ILE A 193 -12.30 -5.59 6.67
N LYS A 194 -12.95 -5.21 7.75
CA LYS A 194 -14.06 -4.24 7.79
C LYS A 194 -13.76 -3.16 8.84
N PRO A 195 -14.34 -1.97 8.74
CA PRO A 195 -14.34 -1.04 9.87
C PRO A 195 -14.99 -1.69 11.08
N ASP A 196 -14.40 -1.50 12.26
CA ASP A 196 -14.90 -2.01 13.53
C ASP A 196 -14.82 -0.90 14.59
N PRO A 197 -15.97 -0.43 15.13
CA PRO A 197 -16.01 0.59 16.19
C PRO A 197 -15.20 0.24 17.44
N LYS A 198 -14.90 -1.04 17.67
CA LYS A 198 -14.09 -1.52 18.79
C LYS A 198 -12.58 -1.44 18.54
N VAL A 199 -12.17 -1.24 17.28
CA VAL A 199 -10.76 -1.11 16.88
C VAL A 199 -10.45 0.37 16.65
N PRO A 200 -9.78 1.06 17.60
CA PRO A 200 -9.62 2.53 17.57
C PRO A 200 -9.04 3.08 16.28
N TYR A 201 -8.08 2.36 15.65
CA TYR A 201 -7.40 2.79 14.44
C TYR A 201 -8.01 2.23 13.14
N ARG A 202 -9.21 1.61 13.21
CA ARG A 202 -9.98 1.13 12.05
C ARG A 202 -11.49 1.28 12.28
N ASN A 203 -11.89 2.26 13.06
CA ASN A 203 -13.30 2.45 13.41
C ASN A 203 -14.13 3.08 12.28
N PHE A 204 -13.52 3.51 11.17
CA PHE A 204 -14.21 4.21 10.09
C PHE A 204 -14.02 3.58 8.70
N GLY A 205 -12.83 3.08 8.39
CA GLY A 205 -12.53 2.39 7.13
C GLY A 205 -11.38 1.39 7.29
N ALA A 206 -11.35 0.37 6.46
CA ALA A 206 -10.31 -0.65 6.50
C ALA A 206 -8.99 -0.19 5.85
N GLY A 207 -9.03 0.85 5.01
CA GLY A 207 -7.84 1.29 4.27
C GLY A 207 -7.36 0.23 3.28
N ALA A 208 -6.07 -0.08 3.31
CA ALA A 208 -5.48 -1.10 2.47
C ALA A 208 -4.57 -2.04 3.27
N LEU A 209 -4.18 -3.16 2.65
CA LEU A 209 -3.38 -4.21 3.28
C LEU A 209 -2.20 -4.58 2.37
N LYS A 210 -0.99 -4.55 2.93
CA LYS A 210 0.21 -5.18 2.34
C LYS A 210 0.50 -6.46 3.11
N VAL A 211 0.70 -7.56 2.40
CA VAL A 211 0.84 -8.90 2.97
C VAL A 211 2.22 -9.45 2.66
N PHE A 212 2.89 -9.99 3.68
CA PHE A 212 4.22 -10.58 3.58
C PHE A 212 4.22 -11.97 4.22
N ARG A 213 5.09 -12.85 3.71
CA ARG A 213 5.33 -14.17 4.33
C ARG A 213 6.05 -14.01 5.66
N TRP A 214 5.61 -14.74 6.69
CA TRP A 214 6.20 -14.70 8.02
C TRP A 214 5.99 -16.04 8.76
N GLU A 215 7.06 -16.68 9.20
CA GLU A 215 7.07 -17.87 10.10
C GLU A 215 6.05 -18.96 9.74
N GLY A 216 5.89 -19.26 8.47
CA GLY A 216 4.93 -20.27 7.99
C GLY A 216 3.50 -19.78 7.79
N GLY A 217 3.22 -18.54 8.13
CA GLY A 217 1.97 -17.81 7.86
C GLY A 217 2.23 -16.48 7.18
N PHE A 218 1.54 -15.44 7.64
CA PHE A 218 1.58 -14.10 7.05
C PHE A 218 1.56 -13.02 8.12
N ILE A 219 2.27 -11.93 7.86
CA ILE A 219 2.00 -10.65 8.48
C ILE A 219 1.34 -9.73 7.47
N GLY A 220 0.46 -8.87 7.95
CA GLY A 220 -0.21 -7.82 7.19
C GLY A 220 0.11 -6.45 7.80
N LEU A 221 0.48 -5.49 6.96
CA LEU A 221 0.58 -4.10 7.34
C LEU A 221 -0.63 -3.36 6.76
N ASN A 222 -1.51 -2.92 7.65
CA ASN A 222 -2.78 -2.29 7.32
C ASN A 222 -2.77 -0.81 7.70
N ASN A 223 -3.13 0.06 6.77
CA ASN A 223 -3.34 1.47 7.10
C ASN A 223 -4.81 1.72 7.41
N GLY A 224 -5.25 1.35 8.61
CA GLY A 224 -6.62 1.58 9.03
C GLY A 224 -7.01 3.05 9.04
N ILE A 225 -8.26 3.33 8.67
CA ILE A 225 -8.83 4.68 8.65
C ILE A 225 -9.75 4.84 9.88
N TYR A 226 -9.56 5.90 10.63
CA TYR A 226 -10.30 6.11 11.85
C TYR A 226 -10.63 7.58 12.12
N LYS A 227 -11.60 7.80 12.99
CA LYS A 227 -11.88 9.07 13.64
C LYS A 227 -11.28 9.05 15.03
N ASP A 228 -10.47 10.07 15.35
CA ASP A 228 -9.92 10.25 16.70
C ASP A 228 -11.00 10.81 17.66
N GLU A 229 -10.63 11.02 18.92
CA GLU A 229 -11.53 11.52 19.97
C GLU A 229 -12.09 12.93 19.66
N GLU A 230 -11.40 13.70 18.82
CA GLU A 230 -11.84 15.01 18.34
C GLU A 230 -12.70 14.92 17.06
N GLY A 231 -12.96 13.70 16.56
CA GLY A 231 -13.72 13.45 15.34
C GLY A 231 -12.92 13.70 14.05
N ARG A 232 -11.61 13.92 14.11
CA ARG A 232 -10.76 14.13 12.95
C ARG A 232 -10.40 12.81 12.27
N SER A 233 -10.33 12.85 10.97
CA SER A 233 -9.85 11.71 10.18
C SER A 233 -8.37 11.46 10.42
N ARG A 234 -8.02 10.20 10.65
CA ARG A 234 -6.68 9.71 10.86
C ARG A 234 -6.44 8.42 10.08
N SER A 235 -5.19 8.11 9.86
CA SER A 235 -4.73 6.80 9.41
C SER A 235 -3.40 6.48 10.08
N ALA A 236 -3.16 5.20 10.37
CA ALA A 236 -1.94 4.71 11.00
C ALA A 236 -1.59 3.34 10.46
N ILE A 237 -0.29 2.99 10.42
CA ILE A 237 0.14 1.65 10.04
C ILE A 237 0.00 0.72 11.24
N CYS A 238 -0.76 -0.35 11.04
CA CYS A 238 -1.07 -1.39 12.01
C CYS A 238 -0.53 -2.73 11.54
N LEU A 239 -0.01 -3.52 12.47
CA LEU A 239 0.45 -4.88 12.23
C LEU A 239 -0.69 -5.87 12.50
N MET A 240 -0.84 -6.82 11.60
CA MET A 240 -1.76 -7.96 11.70
C MET A 240 -0.99 -9.26 11.43
N ALA A 241 -1.47 -10.37 11.97
CA ALA A 241 -0.94 -11.71 11.67
C ALA A 241 -2.07 -12.66 11.25
N SER A 242 -1.73 -13.65 10.42
CA SER A 242 -2.66 -14.65 9.91
C SER A 242 -1.94 -15.96 9.58
N ASP A 243 -2.54 -17.10 9.90
CA ASP A 243 -2.04 -18.42 9.51
C ASP A 243 -2.37 -18.76 8.05
N ASP A 244 -3.49 -18.24 7.54
CA ASP A 244 -4.06 -18.57 6.23
C ASP A 244 -4.13 -17.40 5.24
N GLY A 245 -3.82 -16.19 5.72
CA GLY A 245 -3.96 -14.94 4.95
C GLY A 245 -5.41 -14.51 4.72
N ILE A 246 -6.38 -15.13 5.41
CA ILE A 246 -7.82 -14.85 5.30
C ILE A 246 -8.35 -14.29 6.62
N LYS A 247 -8.05 -14.97 7.73
CA LYS A 247 -8.43 -14.56 9.07
C LYS A 247 -7.27 -13.82 9.72
N TRP A 248 -7.49 -12.55 9.99
CA TRP A 248 -6.47 -11.64 10.50
C TRP A 248 -6.71 -11.31 11.97
N THR A 249 -5.64 -11.27 12.74
CA THR A 249 -5.62 -10.82 14.14
C THR A 249 -4.76 -9.56 14.24
N ASP A 250 -5.29 -8.53 14.88
CA ASP A 250 -4.54 -7.29 15.14
C ASP A 250 -3.50 -7.50 16.23
N ALA A 251 -2.31 -6.92 16.06
CA ALA A 251 -1.30 -6.90 17.12
C ALA A 251 -1.82 -6.06 18.31
N PRO A 252 -1.61 -6.51 19.56
CA PRO A 252 -2.17 -5.83 20.75
C PRO A 252 -1.53 -4.46 21.03
N PHE A 253 -0.42 -4.15 20.36
CA PHE A 253 0.34 -2.91 20.53
C PHE A 253 0.17 -1.92 19.35
N ASN A 254 -0.79 -2.15 18.46
CA ASN A 254 -1.07 -1.24 17.36
C ASN A 254 -1.51 0.16 17.85
N PRO A 255 -1.25 1.21 17.04
CA PRO A 255 -0.56 1.20 15.75
C PRO A 255 0.97 1.17 15.91
N ILE A 256 1.68 0.56 14.93
CA ILE A 256 3.15 0.51 14.93
C ILE A 256 3.79 1.80 14.42
N ILE A 257 3.16 2.50 13.47
CA ILE A 257 3.55 3.85 13.01
C ILE A 257 2.32 4.75 13.02
N PRO A 258 2.12 5.53 14.09
CA PRO A 258 1.03 6.50 14.19
C PRO A 258 1.35 7.83 13.48
N PRO A 259 0.34 8.62 13.14
CA PRO A 259 0.54 10.04 12.86
C PRO A 259 1.06 10.75 14.11
N THR A 260 2.00 11.68 13.95
CA THR A 260 2.63 12.41 15.07
C THR A 260 2.62 13.91 14.82
N THR A 261 3.73 14.48 14.37
CA THR A 261 3.90 15.92 14.10
C THR A 261 4.52 16.14 12.72
N GLY A 262 4.63 17.40 12.28
CA GLY A 262 5.31 17.75 11.04
C GLY A 262 4.65 17.09 9.81
N TRP A 263 5.45 16.47 8.98
CA TRP A 263 5.05 15.92 7.69
C TRP A 263 4.05 14.75 7.78
N LYS A 264 3.96 14.06 8.91
CA LYS A 264 3.02 12.95 9.17
C LYS A 264 1.97 13.26 10.24
N ARG A 265 1.59 14.54 10.37
CA ARG A 265 0.69 14.99 11.43
C ARG A 265 -0.74 14.47 11.29
N ALA A 266 -1.26 14.37 10.08
CA ALA A 266 -2.67 14.06 9.86
C ALA A 266 -2.91 12.57 9.60
N LEU A 267 -2.27 12.00 8.59
CA LEU A 267 -2.52 10.65 8.12
C LEU A 267 -1.21 9.96 7.75
N VAL A 268 -1.11 8.67 8.08
CA VAL A 268 -0.03 7.77 7.67
C VAL A 268 -0.66 6.63 6.88
N TYR A 269 -0.23 6.44 5.62
CA TYR A 269 -0.95 5.63 4.66
C TYR A 269 -0.22 4.36 4.21
N GLN A 270 -0.12 4.18 2.89
CA GLN A 270 0.45 3.02 2.23
C GLN A 270 1.96 2.94 2.39
N LEU A 271 2.46 1.76 2.24
CA LEU A 271 3.83 1.44 2.57
C LEU A 271 4.41 0.37 1.65
N ASP A 272 5.74 0.23 1.75
CA ASP A 272 6.45 -0.99 1.42
C ASP A 272 7.43 -1.37 2.54
N LEU A 273 7.67 -2.68 2.67
CA LEU A 273 8.51 -3.25 3.72
C LEU A 273 9.77 -3.84 3.12
N VAL A 274 10.90 -3.30 3.52
CA VAL A 274 12.21 -3.93 3.33
C VAL A 274 12.50 -4.77 4.56
N LEU A 275 12.44 -6.09 4.42
CA LEU A 275 12.61 -7.03 5.53
C LEU A 275 14.01 -7.63 5.52
N ASP A 276 14.77 -7.38 6.59
CA ASP A 276 16.11 -7.95 6.87
C ASP A 276 17.15 -7.78 5.74
N TYR A 277 17.09 -6.68 5.00
CA TYR A 277 18.11 -6.37 4.01
C TYR A 277 19.36 -5.84 4.69
N GLN A 278 20.49 -6.58 4.59
CA GLN A 278 21.77 -6.27 5.24
C GLN A 278 21.61 -6.02 6.75
N GLY A 279 20.74 -6.79 7.39
CA GLY A 279 20.46 -6.64 8.80
C GLY A 279 19.50 -5.49 9.15
N ARG A 280 18.90 -4.80 8.20
CA ARG A 280 17.98 -3.67 8.41
C ARG A 280 16.55 -4.07 8.05
N THR A 281 15.59 -3.63 8.84
CA THR A 281 14.16 -3.71 8.51
C THR A 281 13.60 -2.31 8.45
N ILE A 282 13.09 -1.90 7.29
CA ILE A 282 12.67 -0.53 6.99
C ILE A 282 11.25 -0.55 6.43
N ILE A 283 10.39 0.32 6.94
CA ILE A 283 9.10 0.63 6.32
C ILE A 283 9.24 1.99 5.64
N TYR A 284 9.12 2.01 4.30
CA TYR A 284 8.89 3.23 3.53
C TYR A 284 7.40 3.47 3.43
N TYR A 285 6.93 4.67 3.72
CA TYR A 285 5.50 4.96 3.74
C TYR A 285 5.21 6.39 3.32
N ASN A 286 4.01 6.62 2.82
CA ASN A 286 3.55 7.97 2.59
C ASN A 286 2.71 8.47 3.76
N ALA A 287 2.82 9.76 4.01
CA ALA A 287 2.08 10.44 5.06
C ALA A 287 1.75 11.89 4.67
N ARG A 288 0.78 12.46 5.38
CA ARG A 288 0.21 13.76 5.08
C ARG A 288 0.25 14.68 6.29
N ASP A 289 0.66 15.93 6.08
CA ASP A 289 0.82 16.94 7.13
C ASP A 289 -0.47 17.71 7.48
N GLY A 290 -1.51 17.55 6.70
CA GLY A 290 -2.80 18.22 6.91
C GLY A 290 -3.96 17.46 6.29
N TRP A 291 -5.18 17.89 6.60
CA TRP A 291 -6.40 17.24 6.12
C TRP A 291 -6.76 17.73 4.71
N ARG A 292 -7.41 18.85 4.56
CA ARG A 292 -7.83 19.36 3.25
C ARG A 292 -6.68 19.93 2.42
N GLU A 293 -5.79 20.68 3.04
CA GLU A 293 -4.68 21.38 2.39
C GLU A 293 -3.31 20.77 2.72
N GLY A 294 -3.27 19.48 2.99
CA GLY A 294 -2.01 18.80 3.30
C GLY A 294 -1.25 18.37 2.05
N LYS A 295 0.07 18.29 2.19
CA LYS A 295 0.95 17.61 1.21
C LYS A 295 1.21 16.18 1.63
N GLU A 296 1.26 15.30 0.66
CA GLU A 296 1.56 13.90 0.85
C GLU A 296 2.97 13.59 0.35
N ARG A 297 3.78 13.00 1.23
CA ARG A 297 5.21 12.77 1.04
C ARG A 297 5.58 11.34 1.42
N ILE A 298 6.72 10.88 0.96
CA ILE A 298 7.28 9.59 1.37
C ILE A 298 8.40 9.82 2.37
N GLY A 299 8.39 9.04 3.43
CA GLY A 299 9.46 8.90 4.39
C GLY A 299 9.68 7.46 4.77
N ALA A 300 10.50 7.22 5.77
CA ALA A 300 10.79 5.88 6.26
C ALA A 300 11.01 5.85 7.77
N SER A 301 10.75 4.67 8.35
CA SER A 301 11.15 4.32 9.71
C SER A 301 11.90 3.00 9.69
N GLU A 302 12.93 2.89 10.50
CA GLU A 302 13.75 1.69 10.65
C GLU A 302 13.53 1.02 12.00
N LEU A 303 13.46 -0.30 12.00
CA LEU A 303 13.36 -1.08 13.22
C LEU A 303 14.67 -1.03 14.00
N ILE A 304 14.63 -0.53 15.22
CA ILE A 304 15.77 -0.52 16.15
C ILE A 304 16.05 -1.97 16.57
N ARG A 305 17.26 -2.44 16.35
CA ARG A 305 17.76 -3.73 16.87
C ARG A 305 18.35 -3.52 18.25
N ASP A 306 18.19 -4.54 19.11
CA ASP A 306 18.83 -4.60 20.43
C ASP A 306 20.32 -4.78 20.30
#